data_f927f824be393ab170a7fc901ea5081a
#
_entry.id   f927f824be393ab170a7fc901ea5081a
#
_cell.length_a   1.000
_cell.length_b   1.000
_cell.length_c   1.000
_cell.angle_alpha   90.00
_cell.angle_beta   90.00
_cell.angle_gamma   90.00
#
_symmetry.space_group_name_H-M   'P 1'
#
loop_
_entity.id
_entity.type
_entity.pdbx_description
1 polymer ?
#
loop_
_entity_poly.entity_id
_entity_poly.type
_entity_poly.pdbx_seq_one_letter_code
_entity_poly.pdbx_strand_id
1 'polypeptide(L)'
;MSSTADIRVLATPQELFAAAAEEVVRLANQAVAERGRFALALSGGSTPKSLYNLLATNARSTLPWDRTYFFWSDERHVPPTNPDSNYRMANEAMLSKVPVPPGNIYRVPAENPDAAAAAEAYEVSIRKFFEPQPGQLPRFDLVLLGLGPDGHTASLFPGTAGLQEKSRLVIANLVEKLKTHRLTFTLPLINAARCVAFLVSGTDKATVLRSVLEESVPGEQYPAKLVEPSDGNLIWFLDRAAASGLTPAKVKTAGDAEDTGKL
;
A
#
# COMPACT_ATOMS: atom_id res chain seq x y z
N MET A 1 -5.65 -16.95 13.53
CA MET A 1 -6.94 -16.86 12.83
C MET A 1 -6.73 -15.86 11.71
N SER A 2 -6.93 -16.25 10.45
CA SER A 2 -6.83 -15.31 9.32
C SER A 2 -7.89 -14.22 9.53
N SER A 3 -7.47 -12.97 9.65
CA SER A 3 -8.38 -11.83 9.77
C SER A 3 -9.18 -11.76 8.48
N THR A 4 -10.50 -11.80 8.56
CA THR A 4 -11.36 -11.58 7.40
C THR A 4 -11.09 -10.18 6.84
N ALA A 5 -10.77 -10.10 5.54
CA ALA A 5 -10.54 -8.81 4.89
C ALA A 5 -11.78 -7.90 5.01
N ASP A 6 -11.55 -6.65 5.38
CA ASP A 6 -12.58 -5.61 5.42
C ASP A 6 -12.76 -5.01 4.02
N ILE A 7 -13.84 -5.35 3.34
CA ILE A 7 -14.11 -4.90 1.97
C ILE A 7 -15.13 -3.75 2.05
N ARG A 8 -14.67 -2.53 1.70
CA ARG A 8 -15.47 -1.30 1.70
C ARG A 8 -15.75 -0.86 0.28
N VAL A 9 -17.00 -0.98 -0.15
CA VAL A 9 -17.43 -0.57 -1.49
C VAL A 9 -18.13 0.78 -1.42
N LEU A 10 -17.54 1.76 -2.10
CA LEU A 10 -18.00 3.15 -2.15
C LEU A 10 -18.68 3.42 -3.52
N ALA A 11 -19.62 4.35 -3.56
CA ALA A 11 -20.39 4.58 -4.78
C ALA A 11 -19.52 5.16 -5.92
N THR A 12 -18.53 5.99 -5.57
CA THR A 12 -17.69 6.72 -6.52
C THR A 12 -16.22 6.65 -6.15
N PRO A 13 -15.28 6.91 -7.10
CA PRO A 13 -13.87 7.07 -6.78
C PRO A 13 -13.60 8.18 -5.73
N GLN A 14 -14.37 9.27 -5.79
CA GLN A 14 -14.22 10.39 -4.85
C GLN A 14 -14.54 9.97 -3.41
N GLU A 15 -15.61 9.21 -3.23
CA GLU A 15 -15.98 8.64 -1.92
C GLU A 15 -14.93 7.63 -1.44
N LEU A 16 -14.36 6.81 -2.36
CA LEU A 16 -13.26 5.91 -2.04
C LEU A 16 -12.06 6.68 -1.48
N PHE A 17 -11.64 7.75 -2.15
CA PHE A 17 -10.50 8.56 -1.69
C PHE A 17 -10.80 9.25 -0.36
N ALA A 18 -12.03 9.72 -0.14
CA ALA A 18 -12.45 10.33 1.11
C ALA A 18 -12.39 9.33 2.27
N ALA A 19 -12.99 8.14 2.11
CA ALA A 19 -12.97 7.09 3.10
C ALA A 19 -11.54 6.58 3.40
N ALA A 20 -10.69 6.46 2.38
CA ALA A 20 -9.30 6.09 2.56
C ALA A 20 -8.51 7.19 3.29
N ALA A 21 -8.77 8.48 3.00
CA ALA A 21 -8.12 9.59 3.70
C ALA A 21 -8.52 9.65 5.18
N GLU A 22 -9.80 9.45 5.50
CA GLU A 22 -10.29 9.36 6.88
C GLU A 22 -9.61 8.21 7.64
N GLU A 23 -9.47 7.05 7.01
CA GLU A 23 -8.78 5.90 7.62
C GLU A 23 -7.28 6.17 7.84
N VAL A 24 -6.59 6.81 6.89
CA VAL A 24 -5.19 7.24 7.07
C VAL A 24 -5.06 8.16 8.26
N VAL A 25 -5.92 9.19 8.40
CA VAL A 25 -5.92 10.13 9.53
C VAL A 25 -6.21 9.41 10.84
N ARG A 26 -7.19 8.53 10.85
CA ARG A 26 -7.57 7.74 12.04
C ARG A 26 -6.39 6.89 12.52
N LEU A 27 -5.77 6.11 11.60
CA LEU A 27 -4.62 5.26 11.91
C LEU A 27 -3.40 6.08 12.34
N ALA A 28 -3.17 7.23 11.73
CA ALA A 28 -2.06 8.11 12.08
C ALA A 28 -2.21 8.65 13.51
N ASN A 29 -3.38 9.18 13.86
CA ASN A 29 -3.63 9.69 15.20
C ASN A 29 -3.56 8.58 16.27
N GLN A 30 -4.10 7.40 15.97
CA GLN A 30 -3.98 6.24 16.84
C GLN A 30 -2.52 5.83 17.03
N ALA A 31 -1.75 5.68 15.95
CA ALA A 31 -0.35 5.29 16.00
C ALA A 31 0.51 6.29 16.79
N VAL A 32 0.27 7.58 16.58
CA VAL A 32 0.99 8.63 17.34
C VAL A 32 0.62 8.61 18.81
N ALA A 33 -0.65 8.42 19.16
CA ALA A 33 -1.06 8.30 20.56
C ALA A 33 -0.47 7.07 21.27
N GLU A 34 -0.38 5.93 20.58
CA GLU A 34 0.10 4.68 21.16
C GLU A 34 1.63 4.52 21.12
N ARG A 35 2.28 5.02 20.06
CA ARG A 35 3.69 4.74 19.73
C ARG A 35 4.54 5.97 19.44
N GLY A 36 3.95 7.17 19.50
CA GLY A 36 4.64 8.43 19.26
C GLY A 36 4.97 8.73 17.80
N ARG A 37 4.65 7.83 16.87
CA ARG A 37 4.93 7.98 15.43
C ARG A 37 3.96 7.14 14.57
N PHE A 38 3.84 7.53 13.31
CA PHE A 38 3.10 6.80 12.28
C PHE A 38 4.01 6.51 11.08
N ALA A 39 4.24 5.24 10.76
CA ALA A 39 5.05 4.79 9.63
C ALA A 39 4.14 4.34 8.49
N LEU A 40 4.15 5.10 7.38
CA LEU A 40 3.29 4.91 6.21
C LEU A 40 4.13 4.55 4.99
N ALA A 41 3.87 3.39 4.39
CA ALA A 41 4.42 3.03 3.09
C ALA A 41 3.44 3.42 1.97
N LEU A 42 3.92 4.27 1.07
CA LEU A 42 3.18 4.79 -0.09
C LEU A 42 3.27 3.83 -1.28
N SER A 43 2.31 3.92 -2.18
CA SER A 43 2.24 3.18 -3.45
C SER A 43 2.23 4.15 -4.63
N GLY A 44 2.65 3.68 -5.79
CA GLY A 44 2.53 4.40 -7.05
C GLY A 44 1.17 4.26 -7.72
N GLY A 45 0.95 5.00 -8.80
CA GLY A 45 -0.25 4.92 -9.64
C GLY A 45 -1.24 6.07 -9.47
N SER A 46 -2.23 6.12 -10.37
CA SER A 46 -3.22 7.21 -10.43
C SER A 46 -4.17 7.24 -9.23
N THR A 47 -4.59 6.06 -8.76
CA THR A 47 -5.51 5.93 -7.63
C THR A 47 -4.87 6.46 -6.33
N PRO A 48 -3.66 6.02 -5.91
CA PRO A 48 -2.95 6.62 -4.78
C PRO A 48 -2.64 8.11 -4.96
N LYS A 49 -2.30 8.56 -6.17
CA LYS A 49 -2.08 9.99 -6.45
C LYS A 49 -3.28 10.85 -6.06
N SER A 50 -4.49 10.38 -6.36
CA SER A 50 -5.73 11.08 -5.99
C SER A 50 -5.92 11.16 -4.48
N LEU A 51 -5.64 10.07 -3.75
CA LEU A 51 -5.63 10.08 -2.29
C LEU A 51 -4.59 11.08 -1.75
N TYR A 52 -3.38 11.12 -2.31
CA TYR A 52 -2.32 12.03 -1.85
C TYR A 52 -2.69 13.51 -2.03
N ASN A 53 -3.32 13.86 -3.17
CA ASN A 53 -3.85 15.21 -3.36
C ASN A 53 -4.90 15.56 -2.29
N LEU A 54 -5.77 14.61 -1.96
CA LEU A 54 -6.81 14.82 -0.94
C LEU A 54 -6.20 14.98 0.46
N LEU A 55 -5.21 14.17 0.82
CA LEU A 55 -4.49 14.31 2.09
C LEU A 55 -3.80 15.68 2.21
N ALA A 56 -3.22 16.17 1.11
CA ALA A 56 -2.55 17.48 1.09
C ALA A 56 -3.50 18.66 1.26
N THR A 57 -4.79 18.48 0.95
CA THR A 57 -5.82 19.53 1.05
C THR A 57 -6.70 19.34 2.28
N ASN A 58 -7.48 18.28 2.34
CA ASN A 58 -8.52 18.06 3.34
C ASN A 58 -7.96 17.61 4.70
N ALA A 59 -6.90 16.81 4.70
CA ALA A 59 -6.28 16.30 5.94
C ALA A 59 -5.07 17.15 6.40
N ARG A 60 -4.83 18.30 5.78
CA ARG A 60 -3.67 19.14 6.08
C ARG A 60 -3.56 19.56 7.55
N SER A 61 -4.68 19.78 8.21
CA SER A 61 -4.75 20.19 9.62
C SER A 61 -4.95 19.04 10.60
N THR A 62 -5.28 17.84 10.12
CA THR A 62 -5.67 16.72 10.98
C THR A 62 -4.67 15.56 10.99
N LEU A 63 -3.81 15.47 9.97
CA LEU A 63 -2.73 14.49 9.94
C LEU A 63 -1.52 15.04 10.73
N PRO A 64 -0.94 14.28 11.67
CA PRO A 64 0.24 14.68 12.43
C PRO A 64 1.52 14.55 11.57
N TRP A 65 1.76 15.52 10.70
CA TRP A 65 2.85 15.49 9.68
C TRP A 65 4.23 15.39 10.29
N ASP A 66 4.48 16.01 11.43
CA ASP A 66 5.75 15.99 12.16
C ASP A 66 6.06 14.63 12.80
N ARG A 67 5.04 13.80 12.97
CA ARG A 67 5.11 12.44 13.52
C ARG A 67 4.85 11.35 12.48
N THR A 68 4.59 11.73 11.21
CA THR A 68 4.38 10.79 10.11
C THR A 68 5.66 10.60 9.32
N TYR A 69 6.04 9.34 9.10
CA TYR A 69 7.24 8.92 8.40
C TYR A 69 6.85 8.18 7.13
N PHE A 70 7.35 8.66 5.99
CA PHE A 70 6.95 8.20 4.68
C PHE A 70 7.99 7.28 4.05
N PHE A 71 7.51 6.15 3.57
CA PHE A 71 8.26 5.12 2.85
C PHE A 71 7.54 4.79 1.55
N TRP A 72 8.14 3.92 0.72
CA TRP A 72 7.51 3.42 -0.51
C TRP A 72 7.51 1.91 -0.52
N SER A 73 6.35 1.30 -0.81
CA SER A 73 6.20 -0.16 -0.93
C SER A 73 6.89 -0.71 -2.18
N ASP A 74 7.00 0.13 -3.23
CA ASP A 74 7.79 -0.14 -4.42
C ASP A 74 8.24 1.15 -5.10
N GLU A 75 9.28 1.03 -5.90
CA GLU A 75 9.77 2.13 -6.74
C GLU A 75 10.28 1.61 -8.08
N ARG A 76 10.19 2.47 -9.09
CA ARG A 76 10.80 2.25 -10.40
C ARG A 76 12.30 2.50 -10.29
N HIS A 77 13.11 1.65 -10.91
CA HIS A 77 14.56 1.82 -10.89
C HIS A 77 14.97 2.96 -11.84
N VAL A 78 14.68 4.17 -11.42
CA VAL A 78 14.92 5.43 -12.13
C VAL A 78 15.28 6.54 -11.14
N PRO A 79 15.97 7.63 -11.59
CA PRO A 79 16.22 8.78 -10.73
C PRO A 79 14.94 9.40 -10.15
N PRO A 80 15.01 10.04 -8.97
CA PRO A 80 13.83 10.63 -8.29
C PRO A 80 13.20 11.81 -9.04
N THR A 81 13.84 12.31 -10.09
CA THR A 81 13.32 13.36 -10.98
C THR A 81 12.63 12.80 -12.22
N ASN A 82 12.72 11.47 -12.45
CA ASN A 82 12.11 10.84 -13.61
C ASN A 82 10.57 10.88 -13.49
N PRO A 83 9.82 11.11 -14.59
CA PRO A 83 8.35 11.08 -14.59
C PRO A 83 7.72 9.78 -14.04
N ASP A 84 8.43 8.66 -14.19
CA ASP A 84 7.96 7.36 -13.71
C ASP A 84 8.21 7.12 -12.22
N SER A 85 8.95 7.98 -11.52
CA SER A 85 9.26 7.80 -10.10
C SER A 85 8.00 7.93 -9.23
N ASN A 86 7.76 6.93 -8.39
CA ASN A 86 6.70 6.95 -7.38
C ASN A 86 6.96 8.03 -6.32
N TYR A 87 8.25 8.23 -5.96
CA TYR A 87 8.64 9.33 -5.08
C TYR A 87 8.27 10.68 -5.69
N ARG A 88 8.65 10.94 -6.96
CA ARG A 88 8.30 12.18 -7.63
C ARG A 88 6.80 12.42 -7.62
N MET A 89 6.02 11.43 -7.98
CA MET A 89 4.56 11.53 -7.99
C MET A 89 4.00 11.88 -6.61
N ALA A 90 4.45 11.23 -5.55
CA ALA A 90 4.00 11.50 -4.19
C ALA A 90 4.47 12.87 -3.69
N ASN A 91 5.69 13.30 -4.06
CA ASN A 91 6.21 14.61 -3.72
C ASN A 91 5.39 15.74 -4.36
N GLU A 92 5.12 15.64 -5.66
CA GLU A 92 4.32 16.62 -6.40
C GLU A 92 2.84 16.63 -5.95
N ALA A 93 2.28 15.46 -5.63
CA ALA A 93 0.89 15.35 -5.19
C ALA A 93 0.68 15.84 -3.75
N MET A 94 1.64 15.58 -2.84
CA MET A 94 1.42 15.77 -1.40
C MET A 94 2.64 16.37 -0.67
N LEU A 95 3.79 15.70 -0.68
CA LEU A 95 4.85 15.98 0.30
C LEU A 95 5.41 17.41 0.21
N SER A 96 5.51 17.99 -0.99
CA SER A 96 5.94 19.39 -1.20
C SER A 96 4.90 20.44 -0.75
N LYS A 97 3.66 20.03 -0.41
CA LYS A 97 2.54 20.93 -0.10
C LYS A 97 2.18 20.94 1.39
N VAL A 98 2.77 20.05 2.17
CA VAL A 98 2.43 19.83 3.58
C VAL A 98 3.66 20.00 4.48
N PRO A 99 3.48 20.29 5.79
CA PRO A 99 4.60 20.60 6.69
C PRO A 99 5.31 19.33 7.20
N VAL A 100 5.61 18.39 6.29
CA VAL A 100 6.38 17.19 6.65
C VAL A 100 7.88 17.54 6.76
N PRO A 101 8.55 17.19 7.88
CA PRO A 101 10.00 17.37 8.00
C PRO A 101 10.74 16.53 6.94
N PRO A 102 11.77 17.08 6.27
CA PRO A 102 12.54 16.31 5.27
C PRO A 102 13.15 15.01 5.82
N GLY A 103 13.52 14.99 7.10
CA GLY A 103 14.04 13.80 7.79
C GLY A 103 13.01 12.68 7.99
N ASN A 104 11.74 12.94 7.74
CA ASN A 104 10.67 11.93 7.83
C ASN A 104 10.39 11.26 6.48
N ILE A 105 11.13 11.60 5.42
CA ILE A 105 10.94 11.07 4.06
C ILE A 105 12.05 10.08 3.75
N TYR A 106 11.74 8.81 3.75
CA TYR A 106 12.63 7.68 3.48
C TYR A 106 12.38 7.12 2.08
N ARG A 107 12.89 7.82 1.06
CA ARG A 107 12.75 7.36 -0.32
C ARG A 107 13.68 6.21 -0.66
N VAL A 108 13.30 5.40 -1.64
CA VAL A 108 14.18 4.40 -2.23
C VAL A 108 15.31 5.09 -3.01
N PRO A 109 16.60 4.72 -2.82
CA PRO A 109 17.72 5.31 -3.57
C PRO A 109 17.83 4.72 -4.98
N ALA A 110 16.75 4.85 -5.76
CA ALA A 110 16.56 4.19 -7.06
C ALA A 110 17.41 4.77 -8.21
N GLU A 111 18.14 5.84 -7.95
CA GLU A 111 19.19 6.41 -8.84
C GLU A 111 20.50 5.63 -8.81
N ASN A 112 20.70 4.73 -7.84
CA ASN A 112 21.86 3.86 -7.83
C ASN A 112 21.80 2.93 -9.06
N PRO A 113 22.83 2.86 -9.91
CA PRO A 113 22.82 2.03 -11.11
C PRO A 113 22.72 0.51 -10.80
N ASP A 114 23.17 0.09 -9.62
CA ASP A 114 22.98 -1.26 -9.10
C ASP A 114 21.66 -1.35 -8.32
N ALA A 115 20.67 -2.01 -8.93
CA ALA A 115 19.36 -2.19 -8.34
C ALA A 115 19.39 -3.02 -7.04
N ALA A 116 20.29 -4.01 -6.95
CA ALA A 116 20.43 -4.84 -5.75
C ALA A 116 21.02 -4.03 -4.59
N ALA A 117 22.04 -3.21 -4.87
CA ALA A 117 22.61 -2.30 -3.87
C ALA A 117 21.60 -1.22 -3.42
N ALA A 118 20.76 -0.72 -4.34
CA ALA A 118 19.66 0.20 -4.00
C ALA A 118 18.65 -0.45 -3.04
N ALA A 119 18.23 -1.69 -3.33
CA ALA A 119 17.32 -2.44 -2.47
C ALA A 119 17.93 -2.71 -1.08
N GLU A 120 19.19 -3.07 -1.03
CA GLU A 120 19.92 -3.30 0.23
C GLU A 120 20.03 -2.02 1.06
N ALA A 121 20.41 -0.90 0.46
CA ALA A 121 20.51 0.39 1.15
C ALA A 121 19.14 0.83 1.72
N TYR A 122 18.06 0.55 0.98
CA TYR A 122 16.72 0.85 1.47
C TYR A 122 16.32 -0.07 2.63
N GLU A 123 16.60 -1.36 2.55
CA GLU A 123 16.39 -2.30 3.65
C GLU A 123 17.14 -1.89 4.92
N VAL A 124 18.40 -1.45 4.80
CA VAL A 124 19.19 -0.93 5.92
C VAL A 124 18.52 0.29 6.55
N SER A 125 17.99 1.21 5.73
CA SER A 125 17.28 2.39 6.21
C SER A 125 16.00 2.02 6.99
N ILE A 126 15.24 1.04 6.50
CA ILE A 126 14.05 0.52 7.18
C ILE A 126 14.42 -0.14 8.52
N ARG A 127 15.44 -1.01 8.52
CA ARG A 127 15.90 -1.66 9.76
C ARG A 127 16.38 -0.65 10.79
N LYS A 128 17.11 0.37 10.37
CA LYS A 128 17.59 1.46 11.24
C LYS A 128 16.43 2.28 11.82
N PHE A 129 15.37 2.52 11.06
CA PHE A 129 14.20 3.27 11.54
C PHE A 129 13.38 2.49 12.57
N PHE A 130 13.16 1.19 12.33
CA PHE A 130 12.31 0.37 13.18
C PHE A 130 13.05 -0.26 14.37
N GLU A 131 14.36 -0.50 14.24
CA GLU A 131 15.19 -1.18 15.25
C GLU A 131 14.54 -2.47 15.78
N PRO A 132 14.10 -3.40 14.90
CA PRO A 132 13.40 -4.59 15.34
C PRO A 132 14.32 -5.48 16.19
N GLN A 133 13.74 -6.14 17.20
CA GLN A 133 14.46 -7.14 17.97
C GLN A 133 14.92 -8.31 17.07
N PRO A 134 16.00 -9.03 17.44
CA PRO A 134 16.43 -10.19 16.67
C PRO A 134 15.28 -11.17 16.39
N GLY A 135 15.12 -11.56 15.13
CA GLY A 135 14.03 -12.44 14.69
C GLY A 135 12.68 -11.75 14.44
N GLN A 136 12.56 -10.46 14.73
CA GLN A 136 11.34 -9.71 14.43
C GLN A 136 11.45 -8.95 13.10
N LEU A 137 10.33 -8.78 12.43
CA LEU A 137 10.21 -7.95 11.24
C LEU A 137 9.82 -6.50 11.61
N PRO A 138 10.28 -5.50 10.85
CA PRO A 138 9.73 -4.15 10.91
C PRO A 138 8.21 -4.16 10.68
N ARG A 139 7.47 -3.39 11.47
CA ARG A 139 6.01 -3.33 11.36
C ARG A 139 5.56 -1.92 11.01
N PHE A 140 5.23 -1.70 9.75
CA PHE A 140 4.57 -0.47 9.31
C PHE A 140 3.19 -0.35 9.94
N ASP A 141 2.78 0.87 10.26
CA ASP A 141 1.42 1.13 10.75
C ASP A 141 0.41 1.01 9.62
N LEU A 142 0.78 1.47 8.41
CA LEU A 142 -0.03 1.31 7.21
C LEU A 142 0.86 1.10 5.98
N VAL A 143 0.51 0.11 5.17
CA VAL A 143 1.05 -0.09 3.82
C VAL A 143 -0.09 0.13 2.82
N LEU A 144 0.04 1.12 1.95
CA LEU A 144 -0.87 1.34 0.83
C LEU A 144 -0.44 0.52 -0.36
N LEU A 145 -1.39 -0.14 -1.00
CA LEU A 145 -1.17 -0.97 -2.18
C LEU A 145 -2.20 -0.66 -3.28
N GLY A 146 -1.79 -0.87 -4.52
CA GLY A 146 -2.67 -0.92 -5.68
C GLY A 146 -2.83 -2.33 -6.22
N LEU A 147 -3.71 -2.50 -7.21
CA LEU A 147 -3.94 -3.75 -7.91
C LEU A 147 -3.64 -3.58 -9.40
N GLY A 148 -2.65 -4.32 -9.90
CA GLY A 148 -2.35 -4.35 -11.33
C GLY A 148 -3.35 -5.20 -12.14
N PRO A 149 -3.39 -5.04 -13.46
CA PRO A 149 -4.33 -5.78 -14.33
C PRO A 149 -4.06 -7.30 -14.37
N ASP A 150 -2.87 -7.72 -13.99
CA ASP A 150 -2.43 -9.11 -13.86
C ASP A 150 -2.39 -9.58 -12.39
N GLY A 151 -3.02 -8.84 -11.48
CA GLY A 151 -3.07 -9.17 -10.07
C GLY A 151 -1.79 -8.90 -9.28
N HIS A 152 -0.79 -8.23 -9.90
CA HIS A 152 0.39 -7.80 -9.16
C HIS A 152 0.03 -6.71 -8.13
N THR A 153 0.81 -6.64 -7.07
CA THR A 153 0.74 -5.55 -6.08
C THR A 153 2.16 -5.14 -5.69
N ALA A 154 2.34 -3.89 -5.27
CA ALA A 154 3.67 -3.28 -5.23
C ALA A 154 4.40 -3.56 -6.55
N SER A 155 5.59 -4.15 -6.52
CA SER A 155 6.22 -4.70 -7.74
C SER A 155 6.50 -6.21 -7.64
N LEU A 156 5.56 -6.93 -7.01
CA LEU A 156 5.50 -8.39 -6.95
C LEU A 156 4.61 -8.89 -8.10
N PHE A 157 5.22 -9.27 -9.20
CA PHE A 157 4.52 -9.71 -10.42
C PHE A 157 4.36 -11.22 -10.49
N PRO A 158 3.31 -11.73 -11.18
CA PRO A 158 3.17 -13.17 -11.41
C PRO A 158 4.42 -13.79 -12.01
N GLY A 159 4.82 -14.96 -11.48
CA GLY A 159 5.95 -15.73 -12.00
C GLY A 159 7.35 -15.15 -11.75
N THR A 160 7.47 -14.03 -11.01
CA THR A 160 8.79 -13.47 -10.68
C THR A 160 9.38 -14.09 -9.43
N ALA A 161 10.72 -14.14 -9.36
CA ALA A 161 11.44 -14.68 -8.22
C ALA A 161 11.12 -13.96 -6.90
N GLY A 162 10.69 -12.71 -6.95
CA GLY A 162 10.32 -11.92 -5.78
C GLY A 162 9.20 -12.52 -4.94
N LEU A 163 8.34 -13.37 -5.52
CA LEU A 163 7.26 -14.06 -4.78
C LEU A 163 7.79 -15.14 -3.84
N GLN A 164 8.99 -15.67 -4.10
CA GLN A 164 9.61 -16.73 -3.30
C GLN A 164 10.56 -16.19 -2.22
N GLU A 165 10.77 -14.86 -2.18
CA GLU A 165 11.64 -14.25 -1.17
C GLU A 165 11.03 -14.35 0.23
N LYS A 166 11.82 -14.85 1.20
CA LYS A 166 11.37 -15.11 2.58
C LYS A 166 12.24 -14.43 3.65
N SER A 167 13.42 -13.94 3.27
CA SER A 167 14.43 -13.45 4.23
C SER A 167 14.69 -11.95 4.11
N ARG A 168 14.68 -11.40 2.91
CA ARG A 168 14.91 -9.98 2.65
C ARG A 168 13.63 -9.18 2.89
N LEU A 169 13.79 -7.91 3.27
CA LEU A 169 12.66 -6.96 3.40
C LEU A 169 12.38 -6.27 2.08
N VAL A 170 13.46 -5.96 1.34
CA VAL A 170 13.38 -5.25 0.06
C VAL A 170 14.26 -5.97 -0.95
N ILE A 171 13.79 -6.08 -2.17
CA ILE A 171 14.50 -6.71 -3.28
C ILE A 171 14.46 -5.87 -4.55
N ALA A 172 15.44 -6.10 -5.41
CA ALA A 172 15.40 -5.72 -6.82
C ALA A 172 14.75 -6.86 -7.62
N ASN A 173 13.47 -6.75 -7.90
CA ASN A 173 12.72 -7.76 -8.64
C ASN A 173 12.85 -7.51 -10.16
N LEU A 174 13.44 -8.43 -10.91
CA LEU A 174 13.49 -8.36 -12.36
C LEU A 174 12.11 -8.68 -12.93
N VAL A 175 11.55 -7.73 -13.67
CA VAL A 175 10.27 -7.88 -14.37
C VAL A 175 10.56 -8.01 -15.86
N GLU A 176 10.70 -9.23 -16.36
CA GLU A 176 11.15 -9.52 -17.74
C GLU A 176 10.25 -8.86 -18.79
N LYS A 177 8.93 -8.90 -18.62
CA LYS A 177 7.98 -8.25 -19.54
C LYS A 177 8.17 -6.74 -19.66
N LEU A 178 8.76 -6.10 -18.65
CA LEU A 178 9.08 -4.67 -18.63
C LEU A 178 10.57 -4.40 -18.91
N LYS A 179 11.39 -5.45 -19.01
CA LYS A 179 12.85 -5.41 -19.23
C LYS A 179 13.56 -4.47 -18.23
N THR A 180 13.10 -4.47 -16.98
CA THR A 180 13.66 -3.57 -15.94
C THR A 180 13.53 -4.19 -14.56
N HIS A 181 14.37 -3.71 -13.64
CA HIS A 181 14.20 -3.98 -12.22
C HIS A 181 13.16 -3.05 -11.60
N ARG A 182 12.51 -3.57 -10.57
CA ARG A 182 11.65 -2.84 -9.65
C ARG A 182 12.17 -3.04 -8.24
N LEU A 183 12.24 -1.99 -7.46
CA LEU A 183 12.60 -2.07 -6.05
C LEU A 183 11.32 -2.23 -5.26
N THR A 184 11.16 -3.32 -4.52
CA THR A 184 9.87 -3.66 -3.92
C THR A 184 10.01 -4.27 -2.53
N PHE A 185 9.06 -3.97 -1.65
CA PHE A 185 8.85 -4.75 -0.45
C PHE A 185 8.56 -6.20 -0.80
N THR A 186 8.99 -7.10 0.05
CA THR A 186 8.68 -8.53 -0.03
C THR A 186 7.38 -8.83 0.69
N LEU A 187 6.78 -9.99 0.40
CA LEU A 187 5.57 -10.45 1.12
C LEU A 187 5.76 -10.52 2.64
N PRO A 188 6.90 -11.04 3.18
CA PRO A 188 7.15 -11.01 4.61
C PRO A 188 7.04 -9.62 5.24
N LEU A 189 7.59 -8.58 4.59
CA LEU A 189 7.53 -7.22 5.11
C LEU A 189 6.11 -6.64 5.02
N ILE A 190 5.43 -6.85 3.89
CA ILE A 190 4.04 -6.39 3.71
C ILE A 190 3.13 -7.06 4.74
N ASN A 191 3.24 -8.38 4.91
CA ASN A 191 2.38 -9.15 5.81
C ASN A 191 2.71 -8.97 7.30
N ALA A 192 3.84 -8.35 7.63
CA ALA A 192 4.16 -7.92 8.99
C ALA A 192 3.47 -6.60 9.39
N ALA A 193 2.89 -5.85 8.45
CA ALA A 193 2.26 -4.56 8.72
C ALA A 193 1.05 -4.68 9.67
N ARG A 194 0.78 -3.61 10.44
CA ARG A 194 -0.41 -3.51 11.31
C ARG A 194 -1.69 -3.32 10.52
N CYS A 195 -1.58 -2.66 9.37
CA CYS A 195 -2.66 -2.51 8.42
C CYS A 195 -2.09 -2.49 6.99
N VAL A 196 -2.74 -3.21 6.11
CA VAL A 196 -2.53 -3.12 4.66
C VAL A 196 -3.83 -2.66 4.02
N ALA A 197 -3.77 -1.63 3.20
CA ALA A 197 -4.95 -1.11 2.51
C ALA A 197 -4.74 -1.09 1.00
N PHE A 198 -5.60 -1.80 0.29
CA PHE A 198 -5.69 -1.74 -1.16
C PHE A 198 -6.60 -0.60 -1.59
N LEU A 199 -6.18 0.15 -2.61
CA LEU A 199 -6.96 1.19 -3.28
C LEU A 199 -7.23 0.74 -4.72
N VAL A 200 -8.47 0.38 -5.03
CA VAL A 200 -8.81 -0.19 -6.34
C VAL A 200 -10.04 0.53 -6.92
N SER A 201 -9.86 1.18 -8.06
CA SER A 201 -10.89 1.99 -8.73
C SER A 201 -10.90 1.69 -10.22
N GLY A 202 -12.10 1.65 -10.79
CA GLY A 202 -12.34 1.51 -12.22
C GLY A 202 -12.81 0.11 -12.67
N THR A 203 -13.61 0.08 -13.72
CA THR A 203 -14.18 -1.16 -14.28
C THR A 203 -13.14 -2.12 -14.85
N ASP A 204 -11.98 -1.60 -15.28
CA ASP A 204 -10.85 -2.39 -15.75
C ASP A 204 -10.27 -3.31 -14.69
N LYS A 205 -10.58 -3.08 -13.40
CA LYS A 205 -10.16 -3.90 -12.27
C LYS A 205 -11.15 -5.01 -11.90
N ALA A 206 -12.39 -4.96 -12.39
CA ALA A 206 -13.46 -5.84 -11.92
C ALA A 206 -13.11 -7.33 -12.06
N THR A 207 -12.59 -7.74 -13.21
CA THR A 207 -12.24 -9.15 -13.47
C THR A 207 -11.10 -9.63 -12.57
N VAL A 208 -9.99 -8.89 -12.53
CA VAL A 208 -8.84 -9.28 -11.72
C VAL A 208 -9.15 -9.23 -10.22
N LEU A 209 -9.95 -8.26 -9.78
CA LEU A 209 -10.40 -8.15 -8.40
C LEU A 209 -11.23 -9.35 -7.97
N ARG A 210 -12.15 -9.81 -8.83
CA ARG A 210 -12.90 -11.04 -8.60
C ARG A 210 -11.98 -12.26 -8.48
N SER A 211 -11.02 -12.42 -9.39
CA SER A 211 -10.05 -13.53 -9.31
C SER A 211 -9.23 -13.49 -8.02
N VAL A 212 -8.84 -12.29 -7.56
CA VAL A 212 -8.11 -12.13 -6.31
C VAL A 212 -8.97 -12.47 -5.08
N LEU A 213 -10.22 -12.01 -5.03
CA LEU A 213 -11.03 -12.09 -3.80
C LEU A 213 -11.93 -13.33 -3.73
N GLU A 214 -12.33 -13.92 -4.85
CA GLU A 214 -13.36 -14.95 -4.87
C GLU A 214 -12.93 -16.29 -5.46
N GLU A 215 -11.99 -16.28 -6.42
CA GLU A 215 -11.62 -17.51 -7.12
C GLU A 215 -10.57 -18.32 -6.35
N SER A 216 -10.71 -19.64 -6.38
CA SER A 216 -9.73 -20.57 -5.80
C SER A 216 -8.61 -20.84 -6.78
N VAL A 217 -7.75 -19.83 -6.99
CA VAL A 217 -6.57 -19.90 -7.86
C VAL A 217 -5.28 -19.73 -7.05
N PRO A 218 -4.14 -20.30 -7.49
CA PRO A 218 -2.86 -20.11 -6.81
C PRO A 218 -2.48 -18.63 -6.70
N GLY A 219 -1.97 -18.22 -5.53
CA GLY A 219 -1.57 -16.84 -5.28
C GLY A 219 -0.43 -16.36 -6.18
N GLU A 220 0.40 -17.25 -6.69
CA GLU A 220 1.47 -16.92 -7.64
C GLU A 220 0.93 -16.38 -8.98
N GLN A 221 -0.32 -16.70 -9.35
CA GLN A 221 -0.99 -16.15 -10.52
C GLN A 221 -1.53 -14.75 -10.27
N TYR A 222 -1.86 -14.43 -9.03
CA TYR A 222 -2.38 -13.14 -8.60
C TYR A 222 -1.71 -12.72 -7.28
N PRO A 223 -0.52 -12.14 -7.31
CA PRO A 223 0.27 -11.85 -6.12
C PRO A 223 -0.45 -11.08 -5.01
N ALA A 224 -1.44 -10.25 -5.36
CA ALA A 224 -2.28 -9.57 -4.37
C ALA A 224 -3.02 -10.53 -3.42
N LYS A 225 -3.27 -11.80 -3.83
CA LYS A 225 -3.84 -12.84 -2.95
C LYS A 225 -2.91 -13.27 -1.82
N LEU A 226 -1.59 -13.11 -2.01
CA LEU A 226 -0.59 -13.50 -1.02
C LEU A 226 -0.41 -12.43 0.08
N VAL A 227 -1.14 -11.32 -0.05
CA VAL A 227 -1.16 -10.27 0.98
C VAL A 227 -2.17 -10.67 2.06
N GLU A 228 -1.65 -11.26 3.13
CA GLU A 228 -2.39 -11.73 4.28
C GLU A 228 -1.64 -11.33 5.55
N PRO A 229 -1.92 -10.13 6.12
CA PRO A 229 -1.26 -9.68 7.34
C PRO A 229 -1.41 -10.70 8.47
N SER A 230 -0.28 -11.14 9.04
CA SER A 230 -0.23 -12.23 10.03
C SER A 230 -0.92 -11.86 11.35
N ASP A 231 -0.80 -10.59 11.74
CA ASP A 231 -1.37 -10.00 12.97
C ASP A 231 -1.68 -8.52 12.69
N GLY A 232 -2.49 -8.29 11.67
CA GLY A 232 -2.87 -6.97 11.19
C GLY A 232 -4.20 -7.00 10.47
N ASN A 233 -4.64 -5.82 10.05
CA ASN A 233 -5.87 -5.64 9.29
C ASN A 233 -5.58 -5.59 7.79
N LEU A 234 -6.48 -6.15 7.00
CA LEU A 234 -6.49 -6.03 5.55
C LEU A 234 -7.77 -5.31 5.13
N ILE A 235 -7.62 -4.15 4.49
CA ILE A 235 -8.74 -3.32 4.04
C ILE A 235 -8.68 -3.20 2.51
N TRP A 236 -9.83 -3.36 1.86
CA TRP A 236 -10.00 -3.11 0.44
C TRP A 236 -10.95 -1.92 0.26
N PHE A 237 -10.42 -0.79 -0.18
CA PHE A 237 -11.22 0.35 -0.63
C PHE A 237 -11.51 0.20 -2.13
N LEU A 238 -12.75 -0.04 -2.47
CA LEU A 238 -13.22 -0.29 -3.83
C LEU A 238 -14.23 0.78 -4.22
N ASP A 239 -14.22 1.24 -5.46
CA ASP A 239 -15.40 1.89 -6.00
C ASP A 239 -16.37 0.84 -6.57
N ARG A 240 -17.62 1.24 -6.80
CA ARG A 240 -18.65 0.36 -7.35
C ARG A 240 -18.26 -0.21 -8.71
N ALA A 241 -17.49 0.55 -9.50
CA ALA A 241 -17.03 0.11 -10.81
C ALA A 241 -16.02 -1.04 -10.70
N ALA A 242 -15.05 -0.94 -9.82
CA ALA A 242 -14.10 -2.03 -9.54
C ALA A 242 -14.79 -3.26 -8.92
N ALA A 243 -15.78 -3.03 -8.04
CA ALA A 243 -16.53 -4.08 -7.36
C ALA A 243 -17.61 -4.76 -8.23
N SER A 244 -17.85 -4.29 -9.46
CA SER A 244 -18.95 -4.77 -10.31
C SER A 244 -18.90 -6.27 -10.68
N GLY A 245 -17.74 -6.90 -10.57
CA GLY A 245 -17.56 -8.34 -10.78
C GLY A 245 -17.71 -9.21 -9.55
N LEU A 246 -17.83 -8.62 -8.35
CA LEU A 246 -17.93 -9.35 -7.08
C LEU A 246 -19.34 -9.85 -6.83
N THR A 247 -19.46 -10.98 -6.10
CA THR A 247 -20.76 -11.50 -5.67
C THR A 247 -21.36 -10.63 -4.54
N PRO A 248 -22.68 -10.42 -4.50
CA PRO A 248 -23.33 -9.55 -3.50
C PRO A 248 -23.02 -9.92 -2.03
N ALA A 249 -22.76 -11.20 -1.74
CA ALA A 249 -22.48 -11.67 -0.38
C ALA A 249 -21.16 -11.11 0.22
N LYS A 250 -20.25 -10.61 -0.61
CA LYS A 250 -18.97 -10.01 -0.15
C LYS A 250 -18.98 -8.47 -0.11
N VAL A 251 -20.05 -7.87 -0.62
CA VAL A 251 -20.18 -6.41 -0.71
C VAL A 251 -20.97 -5.92 0.51
N LYS A 252 -20.27 -5.57 1.61
CA LYS A 252 -20.88 -4.73 2.64
C LYS A 252 -20.92 -3.31 2.10
N THR A 253 -22.10 -2.82 1.76
CA THR A 253 -22.28 -1.39 1.46
C THR A 253 -22.25 -0.61 2.77
N ALA A 254 -21.70 0.61 2.74
CA ALA A 254 -21.61 1.50 3.90
C ALA A 254 -22.99 1.90 4.50
N GLY A 255 -24.09 1.37 3.97
CA GLY A 255 -25.45 1.56 4.44
C GLY A 255 -26.00 0.45 5.36
N ASP A 256 -25.30 -0.68 5.52
CA ASP A 256 -25.85 -1.85 6.25
C ASP A 256 -25.53 -1.85 7.77
N ALA A 257 -25.01 -0.75 8.30
CA ALA A 257 -24.62 -0.61 9.72
C ALA A 257 -25.71 -0.01 10.63
N GLU A 258 -26.90 0.34 10.12
CA GLU A 258 -27.99 0.94 10.92
C GLU A 258 -29.30 0.18 10.83
N ASP A 259 -29.36 -1.11 11.17
CA ASP A 259 -30.64 -1.73 11.54
C ASP A 259 -30.49 -2.99 12.41
N THR A 260 -29.84 -2.83 13.57
CA THR A 260 -29.97 -3.82 14.65
C THR A 260 -30.17 -3.09 15.98
N GLY A 261 -31.33 -2.51 16.15
CA GLY A 261 -31.65 -1.86 17.43
C GLY A 261 -33.05 -1.30 17.53
N LYS A 262 -34.08 -2.14 17.34
CA LYS A 262 -35.41 -1.96 17.96
C LYS A 262 -36.23 -3.25 17.82
N LEU A 263 -36.19 -4.03 18.86
CA LEU A 263 -37.37 -4.79 19.36
C LEU A 263 -37.16 -4.99 20.84
#